data_2746ad9662dd2a099ada26c9157fef4b
#
_entry.id   2746ad9662dd2a099ada26c9157fef4b
#
_cell.length_a   1.000
_cell.length_b   1.000
_cell.length_c   1.000
_cell.angle_alpha   90.00
_cell.angle_beta   90.00
_cell.angle_gamma   90.00
#
_symmetry.space_group_name_H-M   'P 1'
#
loop_
_entity.id
_entity.type
_entity.pdbx_description
1 polymer ?
#
loop_
_entity_poly.entity_id
_entity_poly.type
_entity_poly.pdbx_seq_one_letter_code
_entity_poly.pdbx_strand_id
1 'polypeptide(L)'
;MPNDVLTRAIDSVCSGTHLTADHASAVLDEIMTGRAGEVQTAAFLVALRAKGETVAELVGLARTMRRLSAEVNAGRDDLVDTAGTGGGPSTFNISTAAALVAAGAGCAVAKHGNRSNTSRCGSADLLEALDVTIDLGPEEVASCIEEIGFGFMFAPRYHAAMKHVVPVRKELAVRTIFNFLGPLTNPAGATRQLLGVSDGHYQETIAEALVGLGCERALVVRAADGVDEISVAAPTRVIEVKEGGTEEWFVQPEELGVATADVERIAGGTPSENAATVERVLAGEAGPARDVVLLNAGAAIMVGGGAEDLAGAVERAQESIDSGAASEVLSNLVQVSGRLAPAGEA
;
A
#
# COMPACT_ATOMS: atom_id res chain seq x y z
N MET A 1 -5.67 -18.62 30.81
CA MET A 1 -6.65 -17.70 31.45
C MET A 1 -6.96 -16.60 30.40
N PRO A 2 -8.15 -15.99 30.44
CA PRO A 2 -8.45 -14.86 29.56
C PRO A 2 -7.44 -13.73 29.78
N ASN A 3 -7.13 -13.00 28.71
CA ASN A 3 -6.28 -11.82 28.80
C ASN A 3 -7.10 -10.63 29.28
N ASP A 4 -6.68 -10.00 30.38
CA ASP A 4 -7.43 -8.91 31.03
C ASP A 4 -7.48 -7.64 30.20
N VAL A 5 -6.46 -7.36 29.36
CA VAL A 5 -6.45 -6.19 28.48
C VAL A 5 -7.51 -6.36 27.39
N LEU A 6 -7.57 -7.55 26.78
CA LEU A 6 -8.59 -7.83 25.76
C LEU A 6 -9.99 -7.89 26.37
N THR A 7 -10.16 -8.49 27.56
CA THR A 7 -11.46 -8.56 28.23
C THR A 7 -12.05 -7.16 28.40
N ARG A 8 -11.28 -6.22 28.95
CA ARG A 8 -11.71 -4.83 29.14
C ARG A 8 -11.97 -4.10 27.80
N ALA A 9 -11.10 -4.33 26.82
CA ALA A 9 -11.24 -3.71 25.52
C ALA A 9 -12.51 -4.20 24.79
N ILE A 10 -12.78 -5.50 24.82
CA ILE A 10 -13.99 -6.11 24.25
C ILE A 10 -15.24 -5.53 24.91
N ASP A 11 -15.29 -5.47 26.25
CA ASP A 11 -16.42 -4.91 26.98
C ASP A 11 -16.67 -3.44 26.62
N SER A 12 -15.61 -2.63 26.59
CA SER A 12 -15.68 -1.22 26.18
C SER A 12 -16.24 -1.05 24.75
N VAL A 13 -15.68 -1.79 23.80
CA VAL A 13 -16.05 -1.70 22.38
C VAL A 13 -17.49 -2.22 22.17
N CYS A 14 -17.88 -3.31 22.82
CA CYS A 14 -19.26 -3.83 22.78
C CYS A 14 -20.27 -2.83 23.38
N SER A 15 -19.85 -2.00 24.32
CA SER A 15 -20.66 -0.93 24.91
C SER A 15 -20.67 0.35 24.07
N GLY A 16 -20.07 0.34 22.88
CA GLY A 16 -19.96 1.50 21.99
C GLY A 16 -18.88 2.52 22.38
N THR A 17 -18.05 2.20 23.40
CA THR A 17 -16.99 3.10 23.86
C THR A 17 -15.76 2.97 22.98
N HIS A 18 -15.22 4.11 22.53
CA HIS A 18 -14.01 4.16 21.72
C HIS A 18 -12.76 3.96 22.59
N LEU A 19 -11.76 3.27 22.03
CA LEU A 19 -10.45 3.12 22.67
C LEU A 19 -9.58 4.33 22.34
N THR A 20 -8.75 4.74 23.31
CA THR A 20 -7.64 5.64 23.00
C THR A 20 -6.59 4.94 22.15
N ALA A 21 -5.70 5.71 21.49
CA ALA A 21 -4.60 5.14 20.72
C ALA A 21 -3.70 4.22 21.59
N ASP A 22 -3.44 4.61 22.82
CA ASP A 22 -2.62 3.81 23.73
C ASP A 22 -3.31 2.50 24.16
N HIS A 23 -4.62 2.52 24.40
CA HIS A 23 -5.37 1.31 24.69
C HIS A 23 -5.44 0.36 23.48
N ALA A 24 -5.70 0.90 22.29
CA ALA A 24 -5.68 0.11 21.05
C ALA A 24 -4.29 -0.49 20.78
N SER A 25 -3.23 0.29 21.01
CA SER A 25 -1.83 -0.18 20.93
C SER A 25 -1.56 -1.33 21.89
N ALA A 26 -1.99 -1.22 23.18
CA ALA A 26 -1.81 -2.27 24.17
C ALA A 26 -2.57 -3.56 23.81
N VAL A 27 -3.79 -3.44 23.29
CA VAL A 27 -4.57 -4.59 22.82
C VAL A 27 -3.85 -5.34 21.70
N LEU A 28 -3.37 -4.60 20.69
CA LEU A 28 -2.67 -5.23 19.58
C LEU A 28 -1.33 -5.84 20.01
N ASP A 29 -0.64 -5.24 20.96
CA ASP A 29 0.58 -5.81 21.54
C ASP A 29 0.33 -7.19 22.17
N GLU A 30 -0.74 -7.34 22.96
CA GLU A 30 -1.15 -8.61 23.53
C GLU A 30 -1.45 -9.66 22.46
N ILE A 31 -2.14 -9.26 21.39
CA ILE A 31 -2.48 -10.16 20.29
C ILE A 31 -1.20 -10.59 19.54
N MET A 32 -0.39 -9.64 19.10
CA MET A 32 0.74 -9.92 18.22
C MET A 32 1.93 -10.58 18.93
N THR A 33 1.98 -10.51 20.25
CA THR A 33 2.95 -11.25 21.06
C THR A 33 2.44 -12.64 21.51
N GLY A 34 1.23 -13.02 21.10
CA GLY A 34 0.63 -14.32 21.39
C GLY A 34 0.15 -14.48 22.84
N ARG A 35 -0.02 -13.38 23.57
CA ARG A 35 -0.57 -13.41 24.94
C ARG A 35 -2.10 -13.41 24.97
N ALA A 36 -2.75 -13.15 23.85
CA ALA A 36 -4.20 -13.24 23.67
C ALA A 36 -4.58 -14.52 22.94
N GLY A 37 -5.66 -15.18 23.40
CA GLY A 37 -6.21 -16.34 22.71
C GLY A 37 -7.02 -15.95 21.46
N GLU A 38 -7.15 -16.89 20.53
CA GLU A 38 -7.86 -16.68 19.24
C GLU A 38 -9.30 -16.23 19.43
N VAL A 39 -10.02 -16.79 20.43
CA VAL A 39 -11.41 -16.41 20.74
C VAL A 39 -11.53 -14.95 21.14
N GLN A 40 -10.63 -14.44 22.00
CA GLN A 40 -10.65 -13.03 22.41
C GLN A 40 -10.22 -12.12 21.24
N THR A 41 -9.24 -12.56 20.46
CA THR A 41 -8.81 -11.84 19.26
C THR A 41 -9.95 -11.71 18.26
N ALA A 42 -10.66 -12.81 17.96
CA ALA A 42 -11.82 -12.80 17.08
C ALA A 42 -12.93 -11.88 17.60
N ALA A 43 -13.27 -12.00 18.90
CA ALA A 43 -14.30 -11.17 19.52
C ALA A 43 -13.95 -9.67 19.44
N PHE A 44 -12.70 -9.31 19.72
CA PHE A 44 -12.23 -7.92 19.62
C PHE A 44 -12.36 -7.38 18.20
N LEU A 45 -11.87 -8.12 17.20
CA LEU A 45 -11.90 -7.69 15.81
C LEU A 45 -13.33 -7.49 15.29
N VAL A 46 -14.24 -8.40 15.63
CA VAL A 46 -15.64 -8.30 15.20
C VAL A 46 -16.37 -7.18 15.94
N ALA A 47 -16.15 -7.02 17.26
CA ALA A 47 -16.76 -5.95 18.04
C ALA A 47 -16.26 -4.58 17.58
N LEU A 48 -14.96 -4.42 17.31
CA LEU A 48 -14.37 -3.18 16.81
C LEU A 48 -15.00 -2.77 15.47
N ARG A 49 -15.10 -3.72 14.53
CA ARG A 49 -15.76 -3.52 13.25
C ARG A 49 -17.24 -3.16 13.41
N ALA A 50 -17.97 -3.85 14.28
CA ALA A 50 -19.40 -3.60 14.51
C ALA A 50 -19.68 -2.23 15.12
N LYS A 51 -18.79 -1.73 15.98
CA LYS A 51 -18.82 -0.39 16.54
C LYS A 51 -18.50 0.68 15.48
N GLY A 52 -17.64 0.37 14.54
CA GLY A 52 -16.95 1.33 13.66
C GLY A 52 -15.63 1.79 14.29
N GLU A 53 -14.58 1.71 13.52
CA GLU A 53 -13.21 2.07 13.93
C GLU A 53 -13.03 3.59 13.91
N THR A 54 -12.27 4.11 14.86
CA THR A 54 -11.92 5.53 14.95
C THR A 54 -10.47 5.78 14.54
N VAL A 55 -10.15 7.04 14.21
CA VAL A 55 -8.78 7.48 13.91
C VAL A 55 -7.81 7.12 15.04
N ALA A 56 -8.18 7.35 16.29
CA ALA A 56 -7.33 7.03 17.45
C ALA A 56 -7.04 5.54 17.55
N GLU A 57 -8.04 4.70 17.32
CA GLU A 57 -7.88 3.23 17.31
C GLU A 57 -6.96 2.80 16.17
N LEU A 58 -7.17 3.32 14.96
CA LEU A 58 -6.35 3.01 13.78
C LEU A 58 -4.89 3.43 14.00
N VAL A 59 -4.66 4.62 14.54
CA VAL A 59 -3.30 5.12 14.88
C VAL A 59 -2.62 4.23 15.91
N GLY A 60 -3.32 3.84 16.98
CA GLY A 60 -2.75 2.98 18.02
C GLY A 60 -2.36 1.61 17.49
N LEU A 61 -3.23 0.99 16.69
CA LEU A 61 -2.97 -0.30 16.06
C LEU A 61 -1.79 -0.21 15.06
N ALA A 62 -1.76 0.82 14.21
CA ALA A 62 -0.68 1.01 13.24
C ALA A 62 0.68 1.24 13.92
N ARG A 63 0.74 2.03 15.00
CA ARG A 63 1.97 2.23 15.81
C ARG A 63 2.52 0.91 16.33
N THR A 64 1.67 0.04 16.85
CA THR A 64 2.11 -1.29 17.33
C THR A 64 2.64 -2.15 16.19
N MET A 65 1.97 -2.17 15.04
CA MET A 65 2.45 -2.93 13.89
C MET A 65 3.81 -2.43 13.39
N ARG A 66 3.99 -1.11 13.26
CA ARG A 66 5.29 -0.51 12.89
C ARG A 66 6.39 -0.90 13.87
N ARG A 67 6.14 -0.78 15.16
CA ARG A 67 7.11 -1.14 16.23
C ARG A 67 7.51 -2.63 16.21
N LEU A 68 6.62 -3.52 15.80
CA LEU A 68 6.85 -4.97 15.76
C LEU A 68 7.30 -5.47 14.39
N SER A 69 7.41 -4.61 13.40
CA SER A 69 7.94 -4.96 12.08
C SER A 69 9.46 -5.07 12.08
N ALA A 70 10.00 -5.84 11.14
CA ALA A 70 11.42 -5.79 10.81
C ALA A 70 11.69 -4.48 10.07
N GLU A 71 12.46 -3.59 10.70
CA GLU A 71 12.75 -2.25 10.15
C GLU A 71 13.72 -2.32 8.98
N VAL A 72 13.43 -1.55 7.91
CA VAL A 72 14.31 -1.32 6.76
C VAL A 72 14.91 0.06 6.87
N ASN A 73 16.21 0.15 7.11
CA ASN A 73 16.91 1.43 7.15
C ASN A 73 17.60 1.70 5.81
N ALA A 74 16.94 2.45 4.95
CA ALA A 74 17.47 2.86 3.65
C ALA A 74 18.32 4.15 3.71
N GLY A 75 18.56 4.73 4.89
CA GLY A 75 19.33 5.96 5.05
C GLY A 75 18.72 7.19 4.37
N ARG A 76 17.40 7.19 4.10
CA ARG A 76 16.65 8.23 3.38
C ARG A 76 15.36 8.55 4.11
N ASP A 77 14.93 9.79 4.01
CA ASP A 77 13.68 10.34 4.57
C ASP A 77 12.62 10.68 3.51
N ASP A 78 12.98 10.61 2.22
CA ASP A 78 12.13 10.93 1.07
C ASP A 78 11.46 9.69 0.43
N LEU A 79 11.35 8.59 1.17
CA LEU A 79 10.78 7.34 0.68
C LEU A 79 9.29 7.47 0.34
N VAL A 80 8.92 6.94 -0.83
CA VAL A 80 7.53 6.88 -1.31
C VAL A 80 7.02 5.44 -1.26
N ASP A 81 5.81 5.23 -0.73
CA ASP A 81 5.06 3.98 -0.86
C ASP A 81 3.83 4.16 -1.76
N THR A 82 3.49 3.14 -2.51
CA THR A 82 2.26 3.05 -3.29
C THR A 82 1.49 1.82 -2.86
N ALA A 83 0.41 1.99 -2.16
CA ALA A 83 -0.37 0.89 -1.60
C ALA A 83 -1.87 1.12 -1.75
N GLY A 84 -2.67 0.08 -1.59
CA GLY A 84 -4.12 0.16 -1.54
C GLY A 84 -4.71 -0.80 -0.53
N THR A 85 -5.94 -0.52 -0.10
CA THR A 85 -6.69 -1.39 0.81
C THR A 85 -7.23 -2.64 0.12
N GLY A 86 -7.23 -2.63 -1.20
CA GLY A 86 -7.84 -3.68 -2.01
C GLY A 86 -9.35 -3.78 -1.82
N GLY A 87 -10.00 -4.66 -2.60
CA GLY A 87 -11.42 -4.98 -2.45
C GLY A 87 -12.35 -4.16 -3.36
N GLY A 88 -11.83 -3.32 -4.23
CA GLY A 88 -12.53 -2.72 -5.36
C GLY A 88 -12.62 -3.63 -6.59
N PRO A 89 -13.01 -3.10 -7.76
CA PRO A 89 -12.92 -3.79 -9.03
C PRO A 89 -11.52 -4.35 -9.28
N SER A 90 -11.43 -5.55 -9.83
CA SER A 90 -10.13 -6.20 -10.05
C SER A 90 -9.43 -5.60 -11.26
N THR A 91 -8.43 -4.77 -11.01
CA THR A 91 -7.51 -4.20 -12.02
C THR A 91 -6.22 -5.03 -12.12
N PHE A 92 -5.41 -4.81 -13.17
CA PHE A 92 -4.02 -5.24 -13.12
C PHE A 92 -3.26 -4.44 -12.04
N ASN A 93 -2.00 -4.83 -11.74
CA ASN A 93 -1.25 -4.27 -10.62
C ASN A 93 -0.77 -2.83 -10.88
N ILE A 94 -1.71 -1.88 -10.99
CA ILE A 94 -1.47 -0.47 -11.31
C ILE A 94 -0.47 0.15 -10.35
N SER A 95 -0.66 -0.01 -9.03
CA SER A 95 0.23 0.56 -8.01
C SER A 95 1.67 0.07 -8.12
N THR A 96 1.91 -1.17 -8.59
CA THR A 96 3.27 -1.69 -8.78
C THR A 96 3.91 -1.13 -10.05
N ALA A 97 3.16 -1.05 -11.15
CA ALA A 97 3.62 -0.41 -12.38
C ALA A 97 3.92 1.08 -12.14
N ALA A 98 3.02 1.79 -11.46
CA ALA A 98 3.21 3.19 -11.07
C ALA A 98 4.45 3.41 -10.20
N ALA A 99 4.74 2.48 -9.27
CA ALA A 99 5.93 2.50 -8.44
C ALA A 99 7.23 2.38 -9.26
N LEU A 100 7.27 1.49 -10.27
CA LEU A 100 8.42 1.35 -11.18
C LEU A 100 8.62 2.62 -12.01
N VAL A 101 7.52 3.22 -12.51
CA VAL A 101 7.58 4.47 -13.27
C VAL A 101 8.04 5.63 -12.38
N ALA A 102 7.55 5.73 -11.15
CA ALA A 102 7.98 6.76 -10.19
C ALA A 102 9.47 6.61 -9.84
N ALA A 103 9.96 5.39 -9.68
CA ALA A 103 11.40 5.15 -9.47
C ALA A 103 12.22 5.57 -10.69
N GLY A 104 11.77 5.26 -11.91
CA GLY A 104 12.39 5.72 -13.16
C GLY A 104 12.38 7.25 -13.33
N ALA A 105 11.43 7.95 -12.69
CA ALA A 105 11.41 9.42 -12.60
C ALA A 105 12.30 9.97 -11.47
N GLY A 106 13.02 9.13 -10.73
CA GLY A 106 13.97 9.51 -9.68
C GLY A 106 13.45 9.50 -8.25
N CYS A 107 12.22 9.03 -8.00
CA CYS A 107 11.71 8.84 -6.65
C CYS A 107 12.38 7.62 -5.98
N ALA A 108 12.62 7.71 -4.67
CA ALA A 108 13.02 6.56 -3.88
C ALA A 108 11.79 5.78 -3.40
N VAL A 109 11.53 4.63 -3.98
CA VAL A 109 10.33 3.84 -3.71
C VAL A 109 10.63 2.70 -2.74
N ALA A 110 9.93 2.69 -1.61
CA ALA A 110 9.93 1.62 -0.62
C ALA A 110 8.53 0.95 -0.61
N LYS A 111 8.29 0.08 -1.58
CA LYS A 111 6.97 -0.52 -1.77
C LYS A 111 6.71 -1.65 -0.78
N HIS A 112 5.68 -1.47 0.06
CA HIS A 112 5.17 -2.53 0.92
C HIS A 112 4.02 -3.27 0.23
N GLY A 113 4.14 -4.58 0.10
CA GLY A 113 3.15 -5.35 -0.64
C GLY A 113 3.01 -6.80 -0.21
N ASN A 114 2.01 -7.47 -0.76
CA ASN A 114 1.65 -8.85 -0.42
C ASN A 114 1.10 -9.61 -1.62
N ARG A 115 0.86 -10.91 -1.44
CA ARG A 115 -0.02 -11.69 -2.31
C ARG A 115 -1.46 -11.24 -2.15
N SER A 116 -2.28 -11.43 -3.18
CA SER A 116 -3.69 -11.09 -3.09
C SER A 116 -4.49 -12.13 -2.33
N ASN A 117 -5.47 -11.65 -1.55
CA ASN A 117 -6.50 -12.50 -0.94
C ASN A 117 -7.85 -12.41 -1.67
N THR A 118 -8.05 -11.39 -2.51
CA THR A 118 -9.34 -11.08 -3.14
C THR A 118 -9.28 -11.01 -4.65
N SER A 119 -8.15 -10.61 -5.23
CA SER A 119 -7.90 -10.59 -6.66
C SER A 119 -7.06 -11.79 -7.11
N ARG A 120 -6.88 -11.95 -8.43
CA ARG A 120 -6.12 -13.06 -9.01
C ARG A 120 -4.60 -12.87 -8.93
N CYS A 121 -4.12 -11.67 -8.65
CA CYS A 121 -2.71 -11.32 -8.63
C CYS A 121 -2.44 -10.17 -7.65
N GLY A 122 -1.63 -10.39 -6.64
CA GLY A 122 -1.10 -9.35 -5.75
C GLY A 122 0.23 -8.78 -6.28
N SER A 123 0.75 -7.75 -5.61
CA SER A 123 2.04 -7.14 -5.99
C SER A 123 3.20 -8.13 -5.92
N ALA A 124 3.21 -9.02 -4.94
CA ALA A 124 4.21 -10.07 -4.82
C ALA A 124 4.12 -11.09 -5.96
N ASP A 125 2.89 -11.51 -6.31
CA ASP A 125 2.66 -12.46 -7.40
C ASP A 125 3.08 -11.89 -8.76
N LEU A 126 2.83 -10.59 -8.99
CA LEU A 126 3.29 -9.87 -10.18
C LEU A 126 4.82 -9.81 -10.25
N LEU A 127 5.48 -9.39 -9.16
CA LEU A 127 6.93 -9.23 -9.16
C LEU A 127 7.66 -10.55 -9.37
N GLU A 128 7.15 -11.65 -8.80
CA GLU A 128 7.67 -13.01 -9.10
C GLU A 128 7.46 -13.39 -10.59
N ALA A 129 6.32 -13.02 -11.18
CA ALA A 129 6.06 -13.27 -12.60
C ALA A 129 6.92 -12.39 -13.53
N LEU A 130 7.53 -11.33 -13.00
CA LEU A 130 8.54 -10.48 -13.64
C LEU A 130 9.98 -10.89 -13.27
N ASP A 131 10.20 -12.09 -12.75
CA ASP A 131 11.48 -12.66 -12.33
C ASP A 131 12.19 -11.89 -11.19
N VAL A 132 11.47 -11.07 -10.41
CA VAL A 132 12.01 -10.37 -9.24
C VAL A 132 12.04 -11.30 -8.04
N THR A 133 13.20 -11.40 -7.36
CA THR A 133 13.29 -12.09 -6.08
C THR A 133 12.67 -11.23 -4.98
N ILE A 134 11.57 -11.68 -4.40
CA ILE A 134 10.81 -10.92 -3.39
C ILE A 134 11.13 -11.28 -1.94
N ASP A 135 11.76 -12.42 -1.69
CA ASP A 135 12.12 -12.89 -0.35
C ASP A 135 13.46 -12.31 0.12
N LEU A 136 13.53 -10.99 0.18
CA LEU A 136 14.69 -10.22 0.64
C LEU A 136 14.51 -9.74 2.07
N GLY A 137 15.58 -9.68 2.86
CA GLY A 137 15.60 -9.12 4.20
C GLY A 137 15.76 -7.60 4.20
N PRO A 138 15.76 -6.97 5.40
CA PRO A 138 15.86 -5.52 5.53
C PRO A 138 17.09 -4.90 4.88
N GLU A 139 18.26 -5.54 5.01
CA GLU A 139 19.52 -5.03 4.47
C GLU A 139 19.56 -5.11 2.94
N GLU A 140 19.04 -6.21 2.38
CA GLU A 140 18.98 -6.41 0.94
C GLU A 140 17.97 -5.45 0.28
N VAL A 141 16.83 -5.20 0.92
CA VAL A 141 15.85 -4.21 0.43
C VAL A 141 16.42 -2.79 0.52
N ALA A 142 17.11 -2.45 1.61
CA ALA A 142 17.81 -1.16 1.71
C ALA A 142 18.83 -0.98 0.59
N SER A 143 19.61 -2.02 0.26
CA SER A 143 20.56 -2.01 -0.86
C SER A 143 19.85 -1.84 -2.21
N CYS A 144 18.70 -2.48 -2.44
CA CYS A 144 17.90 -2.26 -3.65
C CYS A 144 17.46 -0.79 -3.77
N ILE A 145 16.97 -0.18 -2.67
CA ILE A 145 16.56 1.24 -2.67
C ILE A 145 17.76 2.13 -2.99
N GLU A 146 18.92 1.87 -2.40
CA GLU A 146 20.15 2.65 -2.62
C GLU A 146 20.66 2.53 -4.07
N GLU A 147 20.72 1.31 -4.63
CA GLU A 147 21.32 1.04 -5.93
C GLU A 147 20.42 1.44 -7.11
N ILE A 148 19.10 1.24 -6.98
CA ILE A 148 18.15 1.38 -8.10
C ILE A 148 16.95 2.28 -7.82
N GLY A 149 16.86 2.86 -6.63
CA GLY A 149 15.71 3.69 -6.23
C GLY A 149 14.42 2.92 -5.98
N PHE A 150 14.45 1.58 -5.94
CA PHE A 150 13.26 0.76 -5.70
C PHE A 150 13.57 -0.44 -4.81
N GLY A 151 12.76 -0.62 -3.75
CA GLY A 151 12.79 -1.82 -2.91
C GLY A 151 11.41 -2.37 -2.64
N PHE A 152 11.27 -3.69 -2.62
CA PHE A 152 10.02 -4.38 -2.33
C PHE A 152 10.08 -5.11 -0.99
N MET A 153 9.15 -4.79 -0.10
CA MET A 153 9.02 -5.41 1.21
C MET A 153 7.83 -6.38 1.20
N PHE A 154 8.12 -7.67 1.16
CA PHE A 154 7.09 -8.71 1.20
C PHE A 154 6.52 -8.84 2.61
N ALA A 155 5.27 -8.40 2.82
CA ALA A 155 4.65 -8.23 4.13
C ALA A 155 4.80 -9.41 5.11
N PRO A 156 4.68 -10.70 4.72
CA PRO A 156 4.85 -11.82 5.63
C PRO A 156 6.25 -11.90 6.26
N ARG A 157 7.30 -11.45 5.53
CA ARG A 157 8.67 -11.44 6.04
C ARG A 157 8.89 -10.35 7.08
N TYR A 158 8.24 -9.20 6.91
CA TYR A 158 8.45 -8.02 7.76
C TYR A 158 7.53 -7.99 8.98
N HIS A 159 6.39 -8.65 8.91
CA HIS A 159 5.40 -8.69 9.99
C HIS A 159 5.24 -10.10 10.56
N ALA A 160 6.34 -10.71 11.03
CA ALA A 160 6.34 -12.08 11.57
C ALA A 160 5.33 -12.30 12.71
N ALA A 161 5.03 -11.25 13.48
CA ALA A 161 4.03 -11.29 14.55
C ALA A 161 2.58 -11.52 14.04
N MET A 162 2.32 -11.31 12.75
CA MET A 162 1.02 -11.62 12.13
C MET A 162 0.66 -13.11 12.17
N LYS A 163 1.62 -13.99 12.43
CA LYS A 163 1.35 -15.43 12.65
C LYS A 163 0.28 -15.71 13.71
N HIS A 164 0.11 -14.81 14.68
CA HIS A 164 -0.92 -14.92 15.73
C HIS A 164 -2.29 -14.40 15.29
N VAL A 165 -2.36 -13.66 14.20
CA VAL A 165 -3.59 -13.03 13.70
C VAL A 165 -4.13 -13.74 12.45
N VAL A 166 -3.23 -14.23 11.59
CA VAL A 166 -3.60 -14.84 10.29
C VAL A 166 -4.59 -16.01 10.45
N PRO A 167 -4.43 -16.97 11.41
CA PRO A 167 -5.40 -18.04 11.59
C PRO A 167 -6.80 -17.50 11.91
N VAL A 168 -6.90 -16.54 12.84
CA VAL A 168 -8.16 -15.91 13.23
C VAL A 168 -8.83 -15.20 12.06
N ARG A 169 -8.08 -14.42 11.27
CA ARG A 169 -8.61 -13.74 10.09
C ARG A 169 -9.13 -14.71 9.04
N LYS A 170 -8.39 -15.81 8.83
CA LYS A 170 -8.77 -16.86 7.86
C LYS A 170 -10.06 -17.56 8.26
N GLU A 171 -10.25 -17.85 9.54
CA GLU A 171 -11.44 -18.51 10.07
C GLU A 171 -12.64 -17.54 10.10
N LEU A 172 -12.44 -16.27 10.48
CA LEU A 172 -13.48 -15.25 10.46
C LEU A 172 -14.02 -14.99 9.05
N ALA A 173 -13.16 -15.05 8.03
CA ALA A 173 -13.50 -14.85 6.61
C ALA A 173 -14.27 -13.54 6.31
N VAL A 174 -14.09 -12.51 7.15
CA VAL A 174 -14.68 -11.18 6.98
C VAL A 174 -13.61 -10.10 7.00
N ARG A 175 -13.90 -8.94 6.40
CA ARG A 175 -13.02 -7.77 6.52
C ARG A 175 -12.96 -7.30 7.97
N THR A 176 -11.78 -6.92 8.42
CA THR A 176 -11.49 -6.38 9.75
C THR A 176 -10.55 -5.19 9.61
N ILE A 177 -10.24 -4.52 10.72
CA ILE A 177 -9.28 -3.41 10.76
C ILE A 177 -7.94 -3.74 10.07
N PHE A 178 -7.51 -5.00 10.07
CA PHE A 178 -6.29 -5.45 9.39
C PHE A 178 -6.30 -5.27 7.86
N ASN A 179 -7.45 -5.01 7.25
CA ASN A 179 -7.54 -4.68 5.83
C ASN A 179 -7.09 -3.25 5.55
N PHE A 180 -7.10 -2.38 6.57
CA PHE A 180 -6.70 -0.97 6.49
C PHE A 180 -5.32 -0.71 7.09
N LEU A 181 -4.84 -1.61 7.97
CA LEU A 181 -3.54 -1.43 8.65
C LEU A 181 -2.34 -1.63 7.71
N GLY A 182 -2.44 -2.54 6.73
CA GLY A 182 -1.32 -2.85 5.83
C GLY A 182 -0.67 -1.61 5.23
N PRO A 183 -1.42 -0.74 4.53
CA PRO A 183 -0.90 0.48 3.93
C PRO A 183 -0.34 1.50 4.94
N LEU A 184 -0.71 1.41 6.22
CA LEU A 184 -0.26 2.34 7.28
C LEU A 184 1.01 1.85 8.00
N THR A 185 1.57 0.69 7.61
CA THR A 185 2.61 0.01 8.40
C THR A 185 3.84 -0.34 7.57
N ASN A 186 4.23 0.55 6.66
CA ASN A 186 5.43 0.40 5.85
C ASN A 186 6.67 0.21 6.71
N PRO A 187 7.44 -0.90 6.54
CA PRO A 187 8.60 -1.22 7.37
C PRO A 187 9.81 -0.29 7.18
N ALA A 188 9.88 0.43 6.06
CA ALA A 188 10.92 1.44 5.81
C ALA A 188 10.54 2.83 6.36
N GLY A 189 9.38 2.94 7.04
CA GLY A 189 8.94 4.20 7.61
C GLY A 189 8.60 5.27 6.58
N ALA A 190 8.23 4.89 5.34
CA ALA A 190 7.88 5.86 4.30
C ALA A 190 6.82 6.85 4.81
N THR A 191 7.16 8.15 4.76
CA THR A 191 6.31 9.26 5.19
C THR A 191 5.56 9.90 4.03
N ARG A 192 5.79 9.44 2.80
CA ARG A 192 5.13 9.92 1.57
C ARG A 192 4.41 8.74 0.91
N GLN A 193 3.11 8.90 0.63
CA GLN A 193 2.30 7.76 0.18
C GLN A 193 1.27 8.15 -0.87
N LEU A 194 1.11 7.28 -1.89
CA LEU A 194 -0.13 7.18 -2.66
C LEU A 194 -0.91 5.99 -2.10
N LEU A 195 -2.09 6.23 -1.52
CA LEU A 195 -2.86 5.21 -0.83
C LEU A 195 -4.28 5.11 -1.41
N GLY A 196 -4.57 3.99 -2.06
CA GLY A 196 -5.89 3.70 -2.60
C GLY A 196 -6.86 3.11 -1.57
N VAL A 197 -8.11 3.59 -1.57
CA VAL A 197 -9.15 3.15 -0.64
C VAL A 197 -10.40 2.72 -1.39
N SER A 198 -10.75 1.44 -1.35
CA SER A 198 -11.94 0.93 -2.02
C SER A 198 -13.26 1.26 -1.29
N ASP A 199 -13.23 1.38 0.05
CA ASP A 199 -14.38 1.70 0.87
C ASP A 199 -14.37 3.18 1.27
N GLY A 200 -15.25 3.99 0.67
CA GLY A 200 -15.30 5.42 0.87
C GLY A 200 -15.57 5.87 2.32
N HIS A 201 -16.16 5.01 3.16
CA HIS A 201 -16.36 5.31 4.58
C HIS A 201 -15.04 5.45 5.35
N TYR A 202 -13.96 4.83 4.86
CA TYR A 202 -12.66 4.87 5.53
C TYR A 202 -11.69 5.89 4.94
N GLN A 203 -12.03 6.55 3.83
CA GLN A 203 -11.08 7.45 3.17
C GLN A 203 -10.64 8.60 4.08
N GLU A 204 -11.56 9.26 4.75
CA GLU A 204 -11.27 10.32 5.72
C GLU A 204 -10.53 9.78 6.96
N THR A 205 -11.03 8.69 7.54
CA THR A 205 -10.41 8.06 8.71
C THR A 205 -8.95 7.65 8.44
N ILE A 206 -8.65 7.15 7.25
CA ILE A 206 -7.28 6.78 6.85
C ILE A 206 -6.42 8.03 6.66
N ALA A 207 -6.93 9.08 6.02
CA ALA A 207 -6.20 10.34 5.84
C ALA A 207 -5.85 10.97 7.20
N GLU A 208 -6.82 11.07 8.11
CA GLU A 208 -6.58 11.57 9.48
C GLU A 208 -5.64 10.67 10.29
N ALA A 209 -5.70 9.35 10.08
CA ALA A 209 -4.76 8.42 10.72
C ALA A 209 -3.33 8.62 10.21
N LEU A 210 -3.13 8.91 8.92
CA LEU A 210 -1.82 9.27 8.36
C LEU A 210 -1.27 10.54 9.00
N VAL A 211 -2.10 11.57 9.21
CA VAL A 211 -1.71 12.78 9.99
C VAL A 211 -1.25 12.37 11.39
N GLY A 212 -2.06 11.57 12.11
CA GLY A 212 -1.74 11.09 13.47
C GLY A 212 -0.50 10.19 13.55
N LEU A 213 -0.08 9.61 12.43
CA LEU A 213 1.13 8.77 12.29
C LEU A 213 2.36 9.56 11.83
N GLY A 214 2.24 10.88 11.61
CA GLY A 214 3.35 11.75 11.20
C GLY A 214 3.69 11.63 9.71
N CYS A 215 2.72 11.29 8.85
CA CYS A 215 2.90 11.31 7.41
C CYS A 215 3.19 12.74 6.94
N GLU A 216 4.22 12.90 6.11
CA GLU A 216 4.64 14.20 5.57
C GLU A 216 3.70 14.64 4.44
N ARG A 217 3.45 13.73 3.50
CA ARG A 217 2.55 13.96 2.37
C ARG A 217 1.92 12.66 1.89
N ALA A 218 0.61 12.64 1.71
CA ALA A 218 -0.07 11.52 1.08
C ALA A 218 -1.23 11.97 0.21
N LEU A 219 -1.53 11.18 -0.82
CA LEU A 219 -2.80 11.24 -1.53
C LEU A 219 -3.58 9.97 -1.19
N VAL A 220 -4.68 10.14 -0.47
CA VAL A 220 -5.64 9.07 -0.20
C VAL A 220 -6.72 9.14 -1.27
N VAL A 221 -6.73 8.16 -2.17
CA VAL A 221 -7.50 8.24 -3.42
C VAL A 221 -8.62 7.19 -3.47
N ARG A 222 -9.74 7.58 -4.11
CA ARG A 222 -10.85 6.68 -4.41
C ARG A 222 -11.60 7.16 -5.63
N ALA A 223 -11.67 6.35 -6.66
CA ALA A 223 -12.44 6.66 -7.85
C ALA A 223 -13.95 6.39 -7.66
N ALA A 224 -14.78 7.14 -8.38
CA ALA A 224 -16.25 7.02 -8.30
C ALA A 224 -16.77 5.68 -8.83
N ASP A 225 -16.02 4.99 -9.70
CA ASP A 225 -16.28 3.63 -10.18
C ASP A 225 -15.91 2.54 -9.16
N GLY A 226 -15.34 2.92 -8.01
CA GLY A 226 -14.99 2.03 -6.90
C GLY A 226 -13.57 1.47 -6.96
N VAL A 227 -12.77 1.84 -7.95
CA VAL A 227 -11.35 1.50 -8.03
C VAL A 227 -10.60 2.23 -6.90
N ASP A 228 -9.68 1.53 -6.24
CA ASP A 228 -8.79 2.08 -5.22
C ASP A 228 -7.48 2.64 -5.83
N GLU A 229 -7.62 3.34 -6.95
CA GLU A 229 -6.54 4.01 -7.71
C GLU A 229 -7.11 5.30 -8.32
N ILE A 230 -6.29 6.16 -8.91
CA ILE A 230 -6.76 7.21 -9.79
C ILE A 230 -7.19 6.54 -11.10
N SER A 231 -8.51 6.59 -11.38
CA SER A 231 -9.12 5.86 -12.50
C SER A 231 -9.03 6.66 -13.81
N VAL A 232 -9.03 5.93 -14.93
CA VAL A 232 -9.28 6.49 -16.27
C VAL A 232 -10.76 6.46 -16.66
N ALA A 233 -11.62 5.80 -15.86
CA ALA A 233 -13.03 5.60 -16.19
C ALA A 233 -13.95 6.61 -15.49
N ALA A 234 -13.51 7.22 -14.41
CA ALA A 234 -14.36 8.06 -13.57
C ALA A 234 -13.53 9.10 -12.77
N PRO A 235 -14.17 10.18 -12.30
CA PRO A 235 -13.54 11.11 -11.37
C PRO A 235 -13.02 10.41 -10.12
N THR A 236 -11.86 10.84 -9.64
CA THR A 236 -11.25 10.32 -8.42
C THR A 236 -11.26 11.38 -7.33
N ARG A 237 -11.88 11.05 -6.18
CA ARG A 237 -11.79 11.85 -4.96
C ARG A 237 -10.41 11.66 -4.33
N VAL A 238 -9.75 12.75 -4.03
CA VAL A 238 -8.45 12.79 -3.37
C VAL A 238 -8.59 13.51 -2.04
N ILE A 239 -8.09 12.90 -0.97
CA ILE A 239 -7.82 13.59 0.29
C ILE A 239 -6.30 13.68 0.40
N GLU A 240 -5.76 14.87 0.22
CA GLU A 240 -4.33 15.14 0.37
C GLU A 240 -4.02 15.38 1.84
N VAL A 241 -3.04 14.64 2.35
CA VAL A 241 -2.41 14.88 3.66
C VAL A 241 -1.16 15.71 3.41
N LYS A 242 -1.08 16.87 4.04
CA LYS A 242 0.08 17.77 3.91
C LYS A 242 0.13 18.73 5.12
N GLU A 243 1.32 19.03 5.60
CA GLU A 243 1.55 20.01 6.68
C GLU A 243 0.72 19.74 7.94
N GLY A 244 0.47 18.46 8.25
CA GLY A 244 -0.31 18.05 9.43
C GLY A 244 -1.82 18.26 9.33
N GLY A 245 -2.34 18.54 8.12
CA GLY A 245 -3.76 18.68 7.83
C GLY A 245 -4.20 17.86 6.63
N THR A 246 -5.47 18.00 6.26
CA THR A 246 -6.07 17.34 5.10
C THR A 246 -6.78 18.36 4.21
N GLU A 247 -6.68 18.17 2.89
CA GLU A 247 -7.39 18.94 1.88
C GLU A 247 -8.08 17.99 0.89
N GLU A 248 -9.29 18.32 0.44
CA GLU A 248 -10.06 17.52 -0.51
C GLU A 248 -10.09 18.18 -1.88
N TRP A 249 -9.84 17.38 -2.92
CA TRP A 249 -9.99 17.79 -4.31
C TRP A 249 -10.31 16.58 -5.20
N PHE A 250 -10.51 16.81 -6.50
CA PHE A 250 -10.89 15.75 -7.45
C PHE A 250 -9.96 15.75 -8.65
N VAL A 251 -9.69 14.55 -9.17
CA VAL A 251 -8.98 14.33 -10.43
C VAL A 251 -10.01 13.97 -11.49
N GLN A 252 -9.96 14.69 -12.61
CA GLN A 252 -10.65 14.34 -13.85
C GLN A 252 -9.59 13.88 -14.85
N PRO A 253 -9.65 12.66 -15.40
CA PRO A 253 -8.61 12.15 -16.33
C PRO A 253 -8.37 13.08 -17.52
N GLU A 254 -9.44 13.67 -18.08
CA GLU A 254 -9.39 14.53 -19.25
C GLU A 254 -8.61 15.83 -19.00
N GLU A 255 -8.64 16.37 -17.78
CA GLU A 255 -7.88 17.58 -17.41
C GLU A 255 -6.36 17.33 -17.40
N LEU A 256 -5.95 16.05 -17.34
CA LEU A 256 -4.56 15.62 -17.41
C LEU A 256 -4.18 15.05 -18.79
N GLY A 257 -5.01 15.29 -19.81
CA GLY A 257 -4.75 14.85 -21.18
C GLY A 257 -4.98 13.35 -21.41
N VAL A 258 -5.63 12.66 -20.48
CA VAL A 258 -5.93 11.23 -20.56
C VAL A 258 -7.36 11.03 -21.05
N ALA A 259 -7.53 10.21 -22.08
CA ALA A 259 -8.86 9.87 -22.58
C ALA A 259 -9.59 8.90 -21.64
N THR A 260 -10.88 9.16 -21.39
CA THR A 260 -11.73 8.26 -20.60
C THR A 260 -11.82 6.88 -21.28
N ALA A 261 -11.75 5.83 -20.48
CA ALA A 261 -11.87 4.46 -20.95
C ALA A 261 -12.65 3.60 -19.95
N ASP A 262 -13.37 2.58 -20.46
CA ASP A 262 -14.10 1.66 -19.58
C ASP A 262 -13.14 0.91 -18.62
N VAL A 263 -13.57 0.69 -17.38
CA VAL A 263 -12.79 0.02 -16.33
C VAL A 263 -12.37 -1.41 -16.72
N GLU A 264 -13.13 -2.08 -17.58
CA GLU A 264 -12.81 -3.38 -18.13
C GLU A 264 -11.52 -3.39 -18.97
N ARG A 265 -11.12 -2.21 -19.51
CA ARG A 265 -9.87 -2.05 -20.29
C ARG A 265 -8.61 -2.08 -19.43
N ILE A 266 -8.78 -1.94 -18.11
CA ILE A 266 -7.70 -2.02 -17.11
C ILE A 266 -7.89 -3.23 -16.18
N ALA A 267 -8.76 -4.18 -16.56
CA ALA A 267 -9.02 -5.37 -15.75
C ALA A 267 -7.78 -6.24 -15.58
N GLY A 268 -7.65 -6.82 -14.38
CA GLY A 268 -6.56 -7.72 -14.03
C GLY A 268 -6.82 -9.17 -14.43
N GLY A 269 -5.73 -9.90 -14.64
CA GLY A 269 -5.70 -11.31 -14.97
C GLY A 269 -4.85 -12.14 -13.99
N THR A 270 -4.29 -13.22 -14.50
CA THR A 270 -3.26 -14.03 -13.83
C THR A 270 -1.96 -13.24 -13.67
N PRO A 271 -1.04 -13.68 -12.80
CA PRO A 271 0.27 -13.03 -12.67
C PRO A 271 0.99 -12.85 -14.01
N SER A 272 1.01 -13.85 -14.86
CA SER A 272 1.66 -13.78 -16.18
C SER A 272 0.96 -12.80 -17.14
N GLU A 273 -0.37 -12.72 -17.13
CA GLU A 273 -1.13 -11.76 -17.94
C GLU A 273 -0.87 -10.33 -17.46
N ASN A 274 -0.81 -10.11 -16.15
CA ASN A 274 -0.50 -8.81 -15.56
C ASN A 274 0.96 -8.42 -15.82
N ALA A 275 1.92 -9.35 -15.73
CA ALA A 275 3.33 -9.13 -16.06
C ALA A 275 3.47 -8.65 -17.51
N ALA A 276 2.86 -9.36 -18.46
CA ALA A 276 2.88 -8.96 -19.87
C ALA A 276 2.23 -7.57 -20.10
N THR A 277 1.20 -7.21 -19.31
CA THR A 277 0.60 -5.88 -19.40
C THR A 277 1.56 -4.81 -18.87
N VAL A 278 2.21 -5.04 -17.73
CA VAL A 278 3.20 -4.11 -17.16
C VAL A 278 4.39 -3.93 -18.12
N GLU A 279 4.93 -5.00 -18.70
CA GLU A 279 6.01 -4.94 -19.67
C GLU A 279 5.65 -4.07 -20.89
N ARG A 280 4.43 -4.25 -21.46
CA ARG A 280 3.95 -3.40 -22.56
C ARG A 280 3.83 -1.93 -22.17
N VAL A 281 3.31 -1.65 -20.97
CA VAL A 281 3.21 -0.28 -20.44
C VAL A 281 4.59 0.34 -20.31
N LEU A 282 5.55 -0.38 -19.71
CA LEU A 282 6.93 0.12 -19.54
C LEU A 282 7.67 0.26 -20.88
N ALA A 283 7.28 -0.51 -21.89
CA ALA A 283 7.79 -0.38 -23.27
C ALA A 283 7.13 0.78 -24.04
N GLY A 284 6.21 1.55 -23.42
CA GLY A 284 5.58 2.72 -24.01
C GLY A 284 4.33 2.44 -24.87
N GLU A 285 3.76 1.21 -24.84
CA GLU A 285 2.55 0.90 -25.59
C GLU A 285 1.39 1.81 -25.14
N ALA A 286 0.81 2.54 -26.09
CA ALA A 286 -0.28 3.46 -25.82
C ALA A 286 -1.59 2.74 -25.50
N GLY A 287 -2.42 3.33 -24.63
CA GLY A 287 -3.74 2.84 -24.31
C GLY A 287 -4.09 2.96 -22.83
N PRO A 288 -5.31 2.54 -22.42
CA PRO A 288 -5.82 2.75 -21.07
C PRO A 288 -4.95 2.18 -19.94
N ALA A 289 -4.22 1.09 -20.18
CA ALA A 289 -3.28 0.53 -19.21
C ALA A 289 -2.09 1.47 -18.95
N ARG A 290 -1.53 2.09 -20.00
CA ARG A 290 -0.50 3.11 -19.85
C ARG A 290 -1.07 4.36 -19.18
N ASP A 291 -2.24 4.79 -19.61
CA ASP A 291 -2.88 6.02 -19.14
C ASP A 291 -3.15 5.96 -17.62
N VAL A 292 -3.72 4.87 -17.13
CA VAL A 292 -3.96 4.69 -15.67
C VAL A 292 -2.65 4.63 -14.89
N VAL A 293 -1.58 4.04 -15.44
CA VAL A 293 -0.26 4.03 -14.81
C VAL A 293 0.33 5.43 -14.76
N LEU A 294 0.18 6.25 -15.82
CA LEU A 294 0.66 7.63 -15.82
C LEU A 294 0.00 8.47 -14.73
N LEU A 295 -1.32 8.37 -14.54
CA LEU A 295 -2.04 9.08 -13.48
C LEU A 295 -1.54 8.71 -12.09
N ASN A 296 -1.41 7.42 -11.82
CA ASN A 296 -0.98 6.93 -10.50
C ASN A 296 0.53 7.11 -10.26
N ALA A 297 1.36 6.98 -11.28
CA ALA A 297 2.78 7.30 -11.19
C ALA A 297 2.99 8.81 -10.97
N GLY A 298 2.25 9.66 -11.69
CA GLY A 298 2.24 11.11 -11.47
C GLY A 298 1.89 11.45 -10.02
N ALA A 299 0.86 10.84 -9.46
CA ALA A 299 0.50 11.01 -8.06
C ALA A 299 1.63 10.59 -7.10
N ALA A 300 2.30 9.45 -7.36
CA ALA A 300 3.44 8.99 -6.58
C ALA A 300 4.64 9.95 -6.71
N ILE A 301 4.90 10.48 -7.90
CA ILE A 301 5.96 11.47 -8.17
C ILE A 301 5.66 12.79 -7.42
N MET A 302 4.40 13.25 -7.44
CA MET A 302 4.00 14.48 -6.76
C MET A 302 4.18 14.37 -5.24
N VAL A 303 3.75 13.28 -4.61
CA VAL A 303 3.97 13.08 -3.17
C VAL A 303 5.45 12.90 -2.84
N GLY A 304 6.23 12.32 -3.75
CA GLY A 304 7.68 12.20 -3.67
C GLY A 304 8.43 13.53 -3.78
N GLY A 305 7.73 14.62 -4.12
CA GLY A 305 8.35 15.93 -4.33
C GLY A 305 9.01 16.10 -5.70
N GLY A 306 8.73 15.19 -6.65
CA GLY A 306 9.27 15.23 -8.01
C GLY A 306 8.62 16.30 -8.89
N ALA A 307 7.46 16.82 -8.52
CA ALA A 307 6.78 17.93 -9.21
C ALA A 307 5.91 18.71 -8.22
N GLU A 308 5.56 19.94 -8.58
CA GLU A 308 4.74 20.82 -7.73
C GLU A 308 3.25 20.44 -7.77
N ASP A 309 2.77 20.04 -8.97
CA ASP A 309 1.39 19.66 -9.21
C ASP A 309 1.27 18.32 -9.95
N LEU A 310 0.03 17.83 -10.06
CA LEU A 310 -0.23 16.51 -10.66
C LEU A 310 0.02 16.52 -12.19
N ALA A 311 -0.23 17.63 -12.88
CA ALA A 311 -0.03 17.72 -14.34
C ALA A 311 1.45 17.58 -14.69
N GLY A 312 2.32 18.37 -14.06
CA GLY A 312 3.77 18.27 -14.23
C GLY A 312 4.33 16.91 -13.77
N ALA A 313 3.71 16.29 -12.74
CA ALA A 313 4.08 14.95 -12.31
C ALA A 313 3.70 13.86 -13.33
N VAL A 314 2.55 13.98 -13.99
CA VAL A 314 2.14 13.08 -15.09
C VAL A 314 3.08 13.21 -16.29
N GLU A 315 3.51 14.43 -16.64
CA GLU A 315 4.53 14.64 -17.68
C GLU A 315 5.84 13.91 -17.34
N ARG A 316 6.31 14.00 -16.10
CA ARG A 316 7.49 13.26 -15.64
C ARG A 316 7.32 11.74 -15.65
N ALA A 317 6.11 11.26 -15.33
CA ALA A 317 5.79 9.84 -15.46
C ALA A 317 5.85 9.39 -16.93
N GLN A 318 5.36 10.23 -17.85
CA GLN A 318 5.46 9.97 -19.27
C GLN A 318 6.93 9.94 -19.74
N GLU A 319 7.75 10.91 -19.34
CA GLU A 319 9.18 10.92 -19.65
C GLU A 319 9.90 9.68 -19.15
N SER A 320 9.57 9.18 -17.94
CA SER A 320 10.13 7.96 -17.35
C SER A 320 9.85 6.72 -18.22
N ILE A 321 8.64 6.61 -18.77
CA ILE A 321 8.28 5.52 -19.68
C ILE A 321 8.97 5.73 -21.04
N ASP A 322 8.82 6.90 -21.66
CA ASP A 322 9.24 7.16 -23.04
C ASP A 322 10.77 7.17 -23.22
N SER A 323 11.52 7.49 -22.16
CA SER A 323 12.99 7.38 -22.13
C SER A 323 13.49 5.94 -21.88
N GLY A 324 12.62 5.03 -21.43
CA GLY A 324 12.99 3.68 -21.03
C GLY A 324 13.49 3.57 -19.58
N ALA A 325 13.54 4.67 -18.79
CA ALA A 325 14.03 4.66 -17.42
C ALA A 325 13.23 3.72 -16.51
N ALA A 326 11.90 3.68 -16.67
CA ALA A 326 11.05 2.75 -15.92
C ALA A 326 11.34 1.27 -16.25
N SER A 327 11.61 0.94 -17.51
CA SER A 327 12.04 -0.41 -17.94
C SER A 327 13.43 -0.78 -17.38
N GLU A 328 14.32 0.20 -17.30
CA GLU A 328 15.66 0.02 -16.71
C GLU A 328 15.56 -0.28 -15.21
N VAL A 329 14.67 0.42 -14.46
CA VAL A 329 14.41 0.10 -13.04
C VAL A 329 13.98 -1.35 -12.88
N LEU A 330 13.03 -1.86 -13.68
CA LEU A 330 12.62 -3.27 -13.62
C LEU A 330 13.78 -4.22 -13.92
N SER A 331 14.53 -3.96 -14.98
CA SER A 331 15.67 -4.81 -15.37
C SER A 331 16.74 -4.86 -14.27
N ASN A 332 17.06 -3.71 -13.67
CA ASN A 332 17.99 -3.61 -12.56
C ASN A 332 17.44 -4.29 -11.29
N LEU A 333 16.12 -4.17 -11.02
CA LEU A 333 15.49 -4.84 -9.89
C LEU A 333 15.62 -6.37 -9.99
N VAL A 334 15.37 -6.95 -11.17
CA VAL A 334 15.58 -8.40 -11.40
C VAL A 334 17.01 -8.80 -11.11
N GLN A 335 17.99 -8.06 -11.64
CA GLN A 335 19.41 -8.37 -11.45
C GLN A 335 19.86 -8.21 -10.00
N VAL A 336 19.55 -7.09 -9.37
CA VAL A 336 19.99 -6.75 -8.02
C VAL A 336 19.31 -7.66 -7.00
N SER A 337 17.98 -7.87 -7.10
CA SER A 337 17.26 -8.77 -6.19
C SER A 337 17.76 -10.22 -6.30
N GLY A 338 18.03 -10.68 -7.53
CA GLY A 338 18.62 -12.01 -7.75
C GLY A 338 20.03 -12.16 -7.18
N ARG A 339 20.87 -11.12 -7.27
CA ARG A 339 22.23 -11.11 -6.69
C ARG A 339 22.19 -11.12 -5.16
N LEU A 340 21.26 -10.39 -4.57
CA LEU A 340 21.10 -10.24 -3.11
C LEU A 340 20.27 -11.36 -2.47
N ALA A 341 19.69 -12.25 -3.29
CA ALA A 341 18.94 -13.39 -2.79
C ALA A 341 19.79 -14.22 -1.80
N PRO A 342 19.23 -14.62 -0.64
CA PRO A 342 19.95 -15.50 0.27
C PRO A 342 20.36 -16.76 -0.48
N ALA A 343 21.63 -17.18 -0.32
CA ALA A 343 22.11 -18.43 -0.91
C ALA A 343 21.16 -19.55 -0.44
N GLY A 344 20.43 -20.16 -1.38
CA GLY A 344 19.49 -21.21 -1.05
C GLY A 344 20.21 -22.31 -0.26
N GLU A 345 19.64 -22.75 0.85
CA GLU A 345 20.01 -24.02 1.45
C GLU A 345 19.70 -25.09 0.39
N ALA A 346 20.78 -25.62 -0.22
CA ALA A 346 20.74 -26.66 -1.23
C ALA A 346 20.30 -28.01 -0.62
#